data_7ecd66b36a390629a984c76b6ca2fadf
#
_entry.id   7ecd66b36a390629a984c76b6ca2fadf
#
_cell.length_a   1.000
_cell.length_b   1.000
_cell.length_c   1.000
_cell.angle_alpha   90.00
_cell.angle_beta   90.00
_cell.angle_gamma   90.00
#
_symmetry.space_group_name_H-M   'P 1'
#
loop_
_entity.id
_entity.type
_entity.pdbx_description
1 polymer ?
#
loop_
_entity_poly.entity_id
_entity_poly.type
_entity_poly.pdbx_seq_one_letter_code
_entity_poly.pdbx_strand_id
1 'polypeptide(L)'
;MPEDQGIFHDLTVEENMRISIRKANEAAMTKQEWILNLFPDLKTYWHRKSGNLSGGQKQMLAIARAYVNDNELLLIDEPSKGLAPIVVENVMKSIEQMKLNTTVLLVEQNFFMASTIGDRFYIVDEGRIVHHGAMKELKEDKESRQKYLGIA
;
A
#
# COMPACT_ATOMS: atom_id res chain seq x y z
N MET A 1 -11.54 3.39 4.54
CA MET A 1 -11.33 1.92 4.43
C MET A 1 -12.20 1.23 5.45
N PRO A 2 -12.87 0.09 5.14
CA PRO A 2 -13.50 -0.69 6.18
C PRO A 2 -12.43 -1.12 7.19
N GLU A 3 -12.79 -1.19 8.48
CA GLU A 3 -11.87 -1.62 9.57
C GLU A 3 -11.19 -2.96 9.28
N ASP A 4 -11.79 -3.79 8.44
CA ASP A 4 -11.34 -5.14 8.09
C ASP A 4 -10.32 -5.18 6.95
N GLN A 5 -9.87 -4.04 6.41
CA GLN A 5 -8.93 -3.95 5.28
C GLN A 5 -9.38 -4.79 4.04
N GLY A 6 -10.66 -5.16 3.98
CA GLY A 6 -11.25 -5.98 2.91
C GLY A 6 -10.76 -7.44 2.87
N ILE A 7 -10.14 -7.94 3.94
CA ILE A 7 -9.70 -9.35 4.05
C ILE A 7 -10.80 -10.21 4.69
N PHE A 8 -10.84 -11.49 4.31
CA PHE A 8 -11.78 -12.47 4.87
C PHE A 8 -11.11 -13.21 6.02
N HIS A 9 -11.44 -12.84 7.26
CA HIS A 9 -10.75 -13.26 8.47
C HIS A 9 -10.80 -14.78 8.72
N ASP A 10 -11.87 -15.43 8.32
CA ASP A 10 -12.04 -16.90 8.48
C ASP A 10 -11.31 -17.71 7.43
N LEU A 11 -10.90 -17.08 6.35
CA LEU A 11 -10.12 -17.71 5.29
C LEU A 11 -8.63 -17.64 5.61
N THR A 12 -7.87 -18.61 5.10
CA THR A 12 -6.40 -18.59 5.14
C THR A 12 -5.84 -17.49 4.26
N VAL A 13 -4.54 -17.20 4.39
CA VAL A 13 -3.82 -16.28 3.48
C VAL A 13 -3.96 -16.78 2.04
N GLU A 14 -3.73 -18.07 1.81
CA GLU A 14 -3.89 -18.73 0.50
C GLU A 14 -5.27 -18.49 -0.09
N GLU A 15 -6.33 -18.79 0.66
CA GLU A 15 -7.71 -18.61 0.20
C GLU A 15 -8.04 -17.16 -0.10
N ASN A 16 -7.57 -16.22 0.74
CA ASN A 16 -7.69 -14.79 0.48
C ASN A 16 -7.02 -14.36 -0.82
N MET A 17 -5.83 -14.87 -1.11
CA MET A 17 -5.14 -14.60 -2.38
C MET A 17 -5.88 -15.22 -3.55
N ARG A 18 -6.27 -16.50 -3.43
CA ARG A 18 -6.95 -17.24 -4.49
C ARG A 18 -8.25 -16.60 -4.96
N ILE A 19 -9.11 -16.15 -4.01
CA ILE A 19 -10.39 -15.50 -4.37
C ILE A 19 -10.20 -14.09 -4.96
N SER A 20 -9.02 -13.50 -4.81
CA SER A 20 -8.72 -12.18 -5.38
C SER A 20 -8.26 -12.27 -6.84
N ILE A 21 -7.81 -13.42 -7.30
CA ILE A 21 -7.35 -13.64 -8.67
C ILE A 21 -8.56 -13.74 -9.60
N ARG A 22 -8.67 -12.79 -10.56
CA ARG A 22 -9.79 -12.76 -11.53
C ARG A 22 -9.68 -13.81 -12.61
N LYS A 23 -8.44 -14.10 -13.06
CA LYS A 23 -8.14 -15.12 -14.08
C LYS A 23 -6.95 -15.95 -13.57
N ALA A 24 -7.20 -17.23 -13.29
CA ALA A 24 -6.15 -18.16 -12.91
C ALA A 24 -5.38 -18.58 -14.17
N ASN A 25 -4.25 -17.90 -14.42
CA ASN A 25 -3.33 -18.20 -15.52
C ASN A 25 -1.89 -18.12 -15.01
N GLU A 26 -0.95 -18.48 -15.86
CA GLU A 26 0.49 -18.49 -15.52
C GLU A 26 1.00 -17.12 -15.08
N ALA A 27 0.53 -16.04 -15.72
CA ALA A 27 0.91 -14.67 -15.35
C ALA A 27 0.47 -14.31 -13.93
N ALA A 28 -0.76 -14.68 -13.53
CA ALA A 28 -1.25 -14.45 -12.16
C ALA A 28 -0.47 -15.27 -11.13
N MET A 29 -0.08 -16.50 -11.47
CA MET A 29 0.74 -17.34 -10.57
C MET A 29 2.15 -16.76 -10.39
N THR A 30 2.80 -16.33 -11.46
CA THR A 30 4.10 -15.66 -11.43
C THR A 30 4.04 -14.38 -10.61
N LYS A 31 2.99 -13.58 -10.80
CA LYS A 31 2.78 -12.34 -10.04
C LYS A 31 2.53 -12.62 -8.56
N GLN A 32 1.76 -13.67 -8.24
CA GLN A 32 1.55 -14.10 -6.85
C GLN A 32 2.87 -14.51 -6.20
N GLU A 33 3.71 -15.27 -6.87
CA GLU A 33 5.02 -15.66 -6.35
C GLU A 33 5.91 -14.44 -6.10
N TRP A 34 5.94 -13.49 -7.03
CA TRP A 34 6.65 -12.23 -6.86
C TRP A 34 6.15 -11.44 -5.63
N ILE A 35 4.82 -11.36 -5.43
CA ILE A 35 4.22 -10.71 -4.25
C ILE A 35 4.65 -11.41 -2.95
N LEU A 36 4.67 -12.73 -2.94
CA LEU A 36 5.09 -13.50 -1.76
C LEU A 36 6.58 -13.33 -1.44
N ASN A 37 7.39 -12.98 -2.43
CA ASN A 37 8.79 -12.61 -2.21
C ASN A 37 8.92 -11.18 -1.64
N LEU A 38 8.00 -10.27 -2.00
CA LEU A 38 7.93 -8.93 -1.38
C LEU A 38 7.43 -8.98 0.07
N PHE A 39 6.53 -9.91 0.37
CA PHE A 39 5.92 -10.09 1.69
C PHE A 39 6.18 -11.50 2.23
N PRO A 40 7.41 -11.80 2.70
CA PRO A 40 7.79 -13.14 3.18
C PRO A 40 6.91 -13.67 4.31
N ASP A 41 6.38 -12.78 5.14
CA ASP A 41 5.45 -13.12 6.22
C ASP A 41 4.20 -13.83 5.67
N LEU A 42 3.66 -13.38 4.51
CA LEU A 42 2.49 -14.01 3.91
C LEU A 42 2.79 -15.43 3.46
N LYS A 43 4.01 -15.70 3.00
CA LYS A 43 4.47 -17.05 2.65
C LYS A 43 4.60 -17.92 3.89
N THR A 44 5.16 -17.38 4.98
CA THR A 44 5.30 -18.08 6.26
C THR A 44 3.96 -18.48 6.86
N TYR A 45 2.94 -17.59 6.71
CA TYR A 45 1.61 -17.81 7.27
C TYR A 45 0.57 -18.26 6.24
N TRP A 46 1.03 -18.85 5.11
CA TRP A 46 0.19 -19.17 3.94
C TRP A 46 -1.09 -19.93 4.26
N HIS A 47 -0.99 -20.94 5.14
CA HIS A 47 -2.11 -21.77 5.58
C HIS A 47 -2.78 -21.30 6.88
N ARG A 48 -2.37 -20.14 7.42
CA ARG A 48 -2.95 -19.58 8.64
C ARG A 48 -4.18 -18.75 8.31
N LYS A 49 -5.22 -18.84 9.15
CA LYS A 49 -6.38 -17.95 9.06
C LYS A 49 -5.94 -16.50 9.19
N SER A 50 -6.38 -15.64 8.26
CA SER A 50 -5.95 -14.25 8.19
C SER A 50 -6.44 -13.41 9.38
N GLY A 51 -7.49 -13.83 10.08
CA GLY A 51 -7.93 -13.24 11.34
C GLY A 51 -6.84 -13.26 12.42
N ASN A 52 -5.94 -14.25 12.40
CA ASN A 52 -4.84 -14.42 13.35
C ASN A 52 -3.52 -13.70 12.97
N LEU A 53 -3.54 -12.91 11.89
CA LEU A 53 -2.40 -12.09 11.47
C LEU A 53 -2.31 -10.82 12.32
N SER A 54 -1.09 -10.29 12.46
CA SER A 54 -0.89 -8.94 13.02
C SER A 54 -1.50 -7.87 12.09
N GLY A 55 -1.72 -6.65 12.60
CA GLY A 55 -2.23 -5.53 11.79
C GLY A 55 -1.37 -5.27 10.55
N GLY A 56 -0.04 -5.30 10.69
CA GLY A 56 0.88 -5.14 9.56
C GLY A 56 0.79 -6.25 8.54
N GLN A 57 0.66 -7.51 8.98
CA GLN A 57 0.49 -8.65 8.09
C GLN A 57 -0.86 -8.61 7.35
N LYS A 58 -1.91 -8.15 8.03
CA LYS A 58 -3.21 -7.90 7.41
C LYS A 58 -3.11 -6.82 6.33
N GLN A 59 -2.40 -5.74 6.61
CA GLN A 59 -2.16 -4.67 5.63
C GLN A 59 -1.39 -5.19 4.41
N MET A 60 -0.32 -5.97 4.62
CA MET A 60 0.43 -6.61 3.54
C MET A 60 -0.47 -7.52 2.70
N LEU A 61 -1.34 -8.32 3.34
CA LEU A 61 -2.30 -9.18 2.63
C LEU A 61 -3.31 -8.37 1.82
N ALA A 62 -3.83 -7.27 2.36
CA ALA A 62 -4.75 -6.39 1.64
C ALA A 62 -4.11 -5.80 0.37
N ILE A 63 -2.87 -5.31 0.49
CA ILE A 63 -2.10 -4.78 -0.66
C ILE A 63 -1.82 -5.91 -1.67
N ALA A 64 -1.38 -7.08 -1.21
CA ALA A 64 -1.10 -8.25 -2.05
C ALA A 64 -2.32 -8.64 -2.89
N ARG A 65 -3.49 -8.72 -2.26
CA ARG A 65 -4.77 -9.03 -2.91
C ARG A 65 -5.18 -8.00 -3.96
N ALA A 66 -4.94 -6.72 -3.68
CA ALA A 66 -5.23 -5.66 -4.65
C ALA A 66 -4.28 -5.71 -5.85
N TYR A 67 -3.01 -6.05 -5.63
CA TYR A 67 -1.97 -6.01 -6.66
C TYR A 67 -1.87 -7.28 -7.52
N VAL A 68 -2.40 -8.43 -7.08
CA VAL A 68 -2.23 -9.72 -7.78
C VAL A 68 -2.75 -9.76 -9.20
N ASN A 69 -3.71 -8.89 -9.54
CA ASN A 69 -4.22 -8.75 -10.90
C ASN A 69 -3.42 -7.71 -11.70
N ASP A 70 -3.51 -7.76 -13.03
CA ASP A 70 -2.96 -6.72 -13.89
C ASP A 70 -3.84 -5.49 -13.83
N ASN A 71 -3.41 -4.53 -13.01
CA ASN A 71 -4.07 -3.26 -12.83
C ASN A 71 -3.18 -2.15 -13.40
N GLU A 72 -3.74 -1.26 -14.19
CA GLU A 72 -3.06 -0.04 -14.65
C GLU A 72 -2.93 0.99 -13.53
N LEU A 73 -3.87 0.97 -12.58
CA LEU A 73 -3.93 1.87 -11.44
C LEU A 73 -4.22 1.09 -10.16
N LEU A 74 -3.43 1.34 -9.13
CA LEU A 74 -3.61 0.83 -7.77
C LEU A 74 -3.92 1.98 -6.83
N LEU A 75 -5.04 1.90 -6.11
CA LEU A 75 -5.45 2.87 -5.11
C LEU A 75 -5.13 2.34 -3.71
N ILE A 76 -4.28 3.04 -2.97
CA ILE A 76 -3.87 2.67 -1.62
C ILE A 76 -4.22 3.82 -0.67
N ASP A 77 -5.01 3.53 0.36
CA ASP A 77 -5.50 4.51 1.31
C ASP A 77 -4.95 4.24 2.71
N GLU A 78 -4.20 5.19 3.27
CA GLU A 78 -3.58 5.19 4.60
C GLU A 78 -2.86 3.87 4.99
N PRO A 79 -1.96 3.33 4.14
CA PRO A 79 -1.36 2.03 4.41
C PRO A 79 -0.43 2.01 5.65
N SER A 80 0.03 3.16 6.14
CA SER A 80 0.88 3.26 7.33
C SER A 80 0.11 3.34 8.65
N LYS A 81 -1.21 3.53 8.59
CA LYS A 81 -2.02 3.83 9.77
C LYS A 81 -2.01 2.69 10.79
N GLY A 82 -1.61 3.02 12.02
CA GLY A 82 -1.57 2.07 13.14
C GLY A 82 -0.47 1.02 13.05
N LEU A 83 0.49 1.17 12.15
CA LEU A 83 1.61 0.24 11.99
C LEU A 83 2.86 0.70 12.75
N ALA A 84 3.64 -0.27 13.22
CA ALA A 84 4.96 -0.01 13.78
C ALA A 84 5.93 0.51 12.69
N PRO A 85 6.91 1.37 13.02
CA PRO A 85 7.81 1.99 12.03
C PRO A 85 8.49 0.99 11.09
N ILE A 86 8.97 -0.13 11.61
CA ILE A 86 9.62 -1.18 10.79
C ILE A 86 8.67 -1.81 9.77
N VAL A 87 7.38 -1.91 10.09
CA VAL A 87 6.36 -2.43 9.17
C VAL A 87 6.06 -1.39 8.09
N VAL A 88 5.99 -0.10 8.45
CA VAL A 88 5.84 1.00 7.49
C VAL A 88 6.96 0.99 6.46
N GLU A 89 8.22 0.82 6.89
CA GLU A 89 9.37 0.71 5.99
C GLU A 89 9.23 -0.47 5.00
N ASN A 90 8.76 -1.63 5.46
CA ASN A 90 8.55 -2.79 4.59
C ASN A 90 7.43 -2.53 3.57
N VAL A 91 6.33 -1.90 4.00
CA VAL A 91 5.23 -1.51 3.11
C VAL A 91 5.72 -0.48 2.07
N MET A 92 6.50 0.52 2.49
CA MET A 92 7.10 1.51 1.59
C MET A 92 7.93 0.85 0.49
N LYS A 93 8.89 -0.01 0.87
CA LYS A 93 9.74 -0.75 -0.09
C LYS A 93 8.92 -1.57 -1.07
N SER A 94 7.84 -2.18 -0.59
CA SER A 94 6.96 -2.98 -1.44
C SER A 94 6.21 -2.12 -2.44
N ILE A 95 5.67 -0.97 -2.02
CA ILE A 95 4.99 -0.02 -2.92
C ILE A 95 5.98 0.56 -3.95
N GLU A 96 7.22 0.85 -3.57
CA GLU A 96 8.28 1.28 -4.50
C GLU A 96 8.55 0.27 -5.60
N GLN A 97 8.52 -1.03 -5.28
CA GLN A 97 8.66 -2.07 -6.30
C GLN A 97 7.41 -2.19 -7.18
N MET A 98 6.21 -2.04 -6.60
CA MET A 98 4.95 -2.12 -7.33
C MET A 98 4.79 -0.97 -8.33
N LYS A 99 5.22 0.24 -7.98
CA LYS A 99 5.10 1.42 -8.85
C LYS A 99 5.95 1.34 -10.13
N LEU A 100 6.90 0.42 -10.22
CA LEU A 100 7.67 0.20 -11.45
C LEU A 100 6.81 -0.36 -12.60
N ASN A 101 5.71 -1.05 -12.26
CA ASN A 101 4.85 -1.72 -13.23
C ASN A 101 3.38 -1.27 -13.19
N THR A 102 3.01 -0.39 -12.25
CA THR A 102 1.63 0.03 -12.04
C THR A 102 1.61 1.48 -11.55
N THR A 103 0.71 2.30 -12.06
CA THR A 103 0.47 3.63 -11.48
C THR A 103 -0.13 3.46 -10.08
N VAL A 104 0.46 4.11 -9.08
CA VAL A 104 -0.05 4.07 -7.70
C VAL A 104 -0.58 5.44 -7.32
N LEU A 105 -1.84 5.50 -6.92
CA LEU A 105 -2.42 6.65 -6.22
C LEU A 105 -2.45 6.31 -4.72
N LEU A 106 -1.57 6.98 -3.97
CA LEU A 106 -1.42 6.81 -2.53
C LEU A 106 -2.08 7.97 -1.80
N VAL A 107 -3.02 7.67 -0.90
CA VAL A 107 -3.52 8.62 0.09
C VAL A 107 -2.81 8.34 1.41
N GLU A 108 -2.12 9.35 1.97
CA GLU A 108 -1.28 9.14 3.15
C GLU A 108 -1.12 10.44 3.94
N GLN A 109 -1.25 10.36 5.26
CA GLN A 109 -0.99 11.47 6.17
C GLN A 109 0.45 11.48 6.69
N ASN A 110 1.13 10.33 6.62
CA ASN A 110 2.54 10.22 6.98
C ASN A 110 3.40 10.83 5.86
N PHE A 111 3.82 12.08 6.06
CA PHE A 111 4.63 12.81 5.08
C PHE A 111 5.95 12.10 4.76
N PHE A 112 6.59 11.45 5.72
CA PHE A 112 7.82 10.70 5.48
C PHE A 112 7.58 9.59 4.45
N MET A 113 6.52 8.79 4.62
CA MET A 113 6.15 7.75 3.66
C MET A 113 5.79 8.36 2.31
N ALA A 114 4.83 9.30 2.28
CA ALA A 114 4.36 9.92 1.03
C ALA A 114 5.52 10.56 0.25
N SER A 115 6.39 11.30 0.96
CA SER A 115 7.51 11.99 0.31
C SER A 115 8.64 11.05 -0.15
N THR A 116 8.81 9.90 0.50
CA THR A 116 9.84 8.93 0.10
C THR A 116 9.49 8.25 -1.21
N ILE A 117 8.23 7.82 -1.36
CA ILE A 117 7.81 7.00 -2.51
C ILE A 117 7.05 7.76 -3.60
N GLY A 118 6.53 8.96 -3.29
CA GLY A 118 5.77 9.77 -4.23
C GLY A 118 6.63 10.49 -5.25
N ASP A 119 6.19 10.53 -6.50
CA ASP A 119 6.82 11.31 -7.58
C ASP A 119 6.12 12.67 -7.72
N ARG A 120 4.80 12.69 -7.53
CA ARG A 120 3.94 13.89 -7.56
C ARG A 120 3.05 13.89 -6.33
N PHE A 121 2.53 15.07 -5.98
CA PHE A 121 1.61 15.22 -4.85
C PHE A 121 0.41 16.09 -5.21
N TYR A 122 -0.66 15.86 -4.46
CA TYR A 122 -1.84 16.71 -4.37
C TYR A 122 -2.18 16.85 -2.89
N ILE A 123 -2.22 18.10 -2.38
CA ILE A 123 -2.70 18.36 -1.02
C ILE A 123 -4.18 18.66 -1.10
N VAL A 124 -4.96 17.89 -0.34
CA VAL A 124 -6.42 18.03 -0.26
C VAL A 124 -6.77 18.60 1.10
N ASP A 125 -7.51 19.70 1.10
CA ASP A 125 -8.04 20.34 2.30
C ASP A 125 -9.50 20.69 2.07
N GLU A 126 -10.38 20.41 3.03
CA GLU A 126 -11.82 20.59 2.95
C GLU A 126 -12.45 20.08 1.62
N GLY A 127 -11.95 18.93 1.13
CA GLY A 127 -12.43 18.31 -0.12
C GLY A 127 -11.98 19.01 -1.41
N ARG A 128 -11.00 19.92 -1.34
CA ARG A 128 -10.45 20.65 -2.49
C ARG A 128 -8.94 20.43 -2.60
N ILE A 129 -8.43 20.39 -3.83
CA ILE A 129 -7.00 20.43 -4.08
C ILE A 129 -6.51 21.86 -3.86
N VAL A 130 -5.72 22.07 -2.80
CA VAL A 130 -5.18 23.39 -2.43
C VAL A 130 -3.75 23.61 -2.93
N HIS A 131 -3.01 22.52 -3.18
CA HIS A 131 -1.66 22.58 -3.73
C HIS A 131 -1.30 21.26 -4.43
N HIS A 132 -0.48 21.32 -5.47
CA HIS A 132 0.02 20.15 -6.20
C HIS A 132 1.32 20.46 -6.93
N GLY A 133 2.10 19.42 -7.24
CA GLY A 133 3.38 19.58 -7.95
C GLY A 133 4.21 18.31 -7.96
N ALA A 134 5.50 18.48 -8.26
CA ALA A 134 6.48 17.42 -8.11
C ALA A 134 6.84 17.24 -6.62
N MET A 135 6.97 16.00 -6.17
CA MET A 135 7.30 15.72 -4.76
C MET A 135 8.64 16.32 -4.34
N LYS A 136 9.60 16.41 -5.26
CA LYS A 136 10.89 17.04 -5.01
C LYS A 136 10.73 18.51 -4.59
N GLU A 137 9.85 19.26 -5.24
CA GLU A 137 9.58 20.67 -4.93
C GLU A 137 9.01 20.82 -3.51
N LEU A 138 8.04 19.97 -3.14
CA LEU A 138 7.46 19.99 -1.80
C LEU A 138 8.48 19.67 -0.70
N LYS A 139 9.44 18.77 -0.96
CA LYS A 139 10.51 18.45 -0.02
C LYS A 139 11.42 19.65 0.28
N GLU A 140 11.63 20.52 -0.69
CA GLU A 140 12.48 21.70 -0.59
C GLU A 140 11.70 22.93 -0.07
N ASP A 141 10.38 22.98 -0.27
CA ASP A 141 9.51 24.10 0.11
C ASP A 141 8.98 23.97 1.55
N LYS A 142 9.75 24.54 2.49
CA LYS A 142 9.36 24.59 3.91
C LYS A 142 8.08 25.39 4.15
N GLU A 143 7.88 26.48 3.41
CA GLU A 143 6.73 27.36 3.58
C GLU A 143 5.43 26.63 3.26
N SER A 144 5.39 25.93 2.12
CA SER A 144 4.24 25.11 1.74
C SER A 144 4.00 23.96 2.71
N ARG A 145 5.07 23.28 3.18
CA ARG A 145 4.91 22.21 4.18
C ARG A 145 4.32 22.74 5.49
N GLN A 146 4.82 23.85 5.98
CA GLN A 146 4.30 24.46 7.21
C GLN A 146 2.86 24.95 7.05
N LYS A 147 2.57 25.59 5.91
CA LYS A 147 1.24 26.15 5.62
C LYS A 147 0.16 25.09 5.47
N TYR A 148 0.42 24.02 4.73
CA TYR A 148 -0.59 23.04 4.35
C TYR A 148 -0.53 21.74 5.15
N LEU A 149 0.62 21.38 5.69
CA LEU A 149 0.81 20.11 6.40
C LEU A 149 1.14 20.31 7.89
N GLY A 150 1.43 21.55 8.33
CA GLY A 150 1.78 21.84 9.72
C GLY A 150 3.15 21.28 10.16
N ILE A 151 4.03 20.96 9.20
CA ILE A 151 5.36 20.35 9.46
C ILE A 151 6.49 21.28 8.99
N ALA A 152 7.60 21.25 9.73
CA ALA A 152 8.77 22.08 9.47
C ALA A 152 9.73 21.45 8.43
#